data_0e5b052ffd6573691333214a0f14a54e
#
_entry.id   0e5b052ffd6573691333214a0f14a54e
#
_cell.length_a   1.000
_cell.length_b   1.000
_cell.length_c   1.000
_cell.angle_alpha   90.00
_cell.angle_beta   90.00
_cell.angle_gamma   90.00
#
_symmetry.space_group_name_H-M   'P 1'
#
loop_
_entity.id
_entity.type
_entity.pdbx_description
1 polymer ?
#
loop_
_entity_poly.entity_id
_entity_poly.type
_entity_poly.pdbx_seq_one_letter_code
_entity_poly.pdbx_strand_id
1 'polypeptide(L)'
;RYYFPFVYQAFLLDKPEEQDEIFQQNMTSQEDYDKIVMQFQNLQETYEELLSCKVIVSKEDLKRYGVAGWDAGRICFLARACCEMDYISEADAWRYIDVAYDMAHSAFSSWNDMAMSYVIGRSLWGGKSAYNSVMKSTADELLTHENSPWRKYVW
;
A
#
# COMPACT_ATOMS: atom_id res chain seq x y z
N ARG A 1 -7.07 1.22 -1.90
CA ARG A 1 -6.91 2.08 -3.09
C ARG A 1 -8.04 3.12 -3.22
N TYR A 2 -9.31 2.73 -3.03
CA TYR A 2 -10.45 3.63 -3.17
C TYR A 2 -10.38 4.86 -2.26
N TYR A 3 -10.09 4.69 -0.97
CA TYR A 3 -10.05 5.79 0.01
C TYR A 3 -8.79 6.66 -0.09
N PHE A 4 -7.70 6.14 -0.63
CA PHE A 4 -6.38 6.78 -0.59
C PHE A 4 -6.35 8.22 -1.15
N PRO A 5 -7.01 8.56 -2.29
CA PRO A 5 -7.01 9.93 -2.79
C PRO A 5 -7.58 10.94 -1.78
N PHE A 6 -8.63 10.56 -1.06
CA PHE A 6 -9.28 11.40 -0.07
C PHE A 6 -8.48 11.47 1.23
N VAL A 7 -7.89 10.35 1.66
CA VAL A 7 -6.94 10.33 2.79
C VAL A 7 -5.77 11.26 2.51
N TYR A 8 -5.19 11.20 1.31
CA TYR A 8 -4.09 12.08 0.93
C TYR A 8 -4.51 13.56 0.91
N GLN A 9 -5.67 13.89 0.32
CA GLN A 9 -6.18 15.26 0.31
C GLN A 9 -6.38 15.81 1.73
N ALA A 10 -7.03 15.04 2.60
CA ALA A 10 -7.21 15.43 4.00
C ALA A 10 -5.88 15.59 4.74
N PHE A 11 -4.89 14.75 4.44
CA PHE A 11 -3.55 14.80 5.06
C PHE A 11 -2.75 16.07 4.69
N LEU A 12 -3.11 16.76 3.62
CA LEU A 12 -2.52 18.02 3.24
C LEU A 12 -3.12 19.23 3.97
N LEU A 13 -4.27 19.06 4.64
CA LEU A 13 -4.97 20.12 5.35
C LEU A 13 -4.60 20.12 6.83
N ASP A 14 -4.58 21.31 7.44
CA ASP A 14 -4.23 21.48 8.85
C ASP A 14 -5.47 21.53 9.77
N LYS A 15 -6.65 21.84 9.21
CA LYS A 15 -7.88 22.03 9.99
C LYS A 15 -8.72 20.76 10.02
N PRO A 16 -9.05 20.23 11.21
CA PRO A 16 -9.87 19.02 11.35
C PRO A 16 -11.23 19.11 10.66
N GLU A 17 -11.86 20.28 10.65
CA GLU A 17 -13.17 20.50 10.04
C GLU A 17 -13.09 20.31 8.51
N GLU A 18 -12.04 20.85 7.87
CA GLU A 18 -11.82 20.71 6.44
C GLU A 18 -11.46 19.27 6.04
N GLN A 19 -10.76 18.55 6.93
CA GLN A 19 -10.46 17.12 6.75
C GLN A 19 -11.73 16.28 6.78
N ASP A 20 -12.60 16.54 7.78
CA ASP A 20 -13.87 15.83 7.94
C ASP A 20 -14.84 16.09 6.80
N GLU A 21 -14.89 17.32 6.27
CA GLU A 21 -15.70 17.67 5.10
C GLU A 21 -15.33 16.79 3.87
N ILE A 22 -14.04 16.52 3.64
CA ILE A 22 -13.61 15.63 2.57
C ILE A 22 -14.20 14.24 2.75
N PHE A 23 -14.21 13.71 3.98
CA PHE A 23 -14.73 12.38 4.26
C PHE A 23 -16.24 12.33 4.11
N GLN A 24 -16.97 13.28 4.68
CA GLN A 24 -18.42 13.35 4.59
C GLN A 24 -18.94 13.50 3.16
N GLN A 25 -18.26 14.31 2.32
CA GLN A 25 -18.67 14.52 0.94
C GLN A 25 -18.43 13.33 0.02
N ASN A 26 -17.47 12.45 0.36
CA ASN A 26 -17.03 11.38 -0.53
C ASN A 26 -17.41 9.98 -0.06
N MET A 27 -17.90 9.83 1.18
CA MET A 27 -18.33 8.54 1.71
C MET A 27 -19.86 8.48 1.76
N THR A 28 -20.42 7.38 1.26
CA THR A 28 -21.87 7.19 1.14
C THR A 28 -22.48 6.34 2.25
N SER A 29 -21.64 5.69 3.04
CA SER A 29 -22.05 4.85 4.17
C SER A 29 -21.23 5.15 5.41
N GLN A 30 -21.79 4.85 6.59
CA GLN A 30 -21.06 4.96 7.85
C GLN A 30 -19.84 4.03 7.87
N GLU A 31 -19.95 2.84 7.30
CA GLU A 31 -18.84 1.88 7.21
C GLU A 31 -17.66 2.42 6.40
N ASP A 32 -17.92 3.07 5.26
CA ASP A 32 -16.87 3.70 4.45
C ASP A 32 -16.26 4.90 5.16
N TYR A 33 -17.08 5.70 5.84
CA TYR A 33 -16.61 6.81 6.67
C TYR A 33 -15.68 6.32 7.78
N ASP A 34 -16.05 5.30 8.52
CA ASP A 34 -15.23 4.74 9.59
C ASP A 34 -13.90 4.19 9.06
N LYS A 35 -13.93 3.55 7.89
CA LYS A 35 -12.71 3.03 7.21
C LYS A 35 -11.77 4.14 6.77
N ILE A 36 -12.28 5.22 6.18
CA ILE A 36 -11.42 6.31 5.72
C ILE A 36 -10.81 7.08 6.89
N VAL A 37 -11.57 7.32 7.95
CA VAL A 37 -11.07 7.94 9.18
C VAL A 37 -9.98 7.07 9.81
N MET A 38 -10.18 5.76 9.91
CA MET A 38 -9.15 4.84 10.40
C MET A 38 -7.87 4.91 9.56
N GLN A 39 -7.98 4.88 8.23
CA GLN A 39 -6.80 4.97 7.36
C GLN A 39 -6.09 6.33 7.47
N PHE A 40 -6.82 7.41 7.63
CA PHE A 40 -6.27 8.73 7.86
C PHE A 40 -5.49 8.80 9.19
N GLN A 41 -6.08 8.29 10.28
CA GLN A 41 -5.42 8.21 11.59
C GLN A 41 -4.15 7.34 11.52
N ASN A 42 -4.23 6.19 10.87
CA ASN A 42 -3.08 5.32 10.65
C ASN A 42 -1.94 6.05 9.92
N LEU A 43 -2.26 6.85 8.89
CA LEU A 43 -1.27 7.64 8.18
C LEU A 43 -0.65 8.71 9.09
N GLN A 44 -1.47 9.46 9.84
CA GLN A 44 -0.98 10.45 10.80
C GLN A 44 -0.01 9.83 11.82
N GLU A 45 -0.35 8.67 12.36
CA GLU A 45 0.46 7.97 13.36
C GLU A 45 1.77 7.40 12.82
N THR A 46 1.81 7.03 11.53
CA THR A 46 2.96 6.35 10.92
C THR A 46 3.81 7.26 10.05
N TYR A 47 3.39 8.49 9.80
CA TYR A 47 4.09 9.39 8.88
C TYR A 47 5.55 9.63 9.25
N GLU A 48 5.83 9.89 10.53
CA GLU A 48 7.21 10.10 11.02
C GLU A 48 8.05 8.80 10.92
N GLU A 49 7.45 7.64 11.10
CA GLU A 49 8.12 6.37 10.88
C GLU A 49 8.48 6.19 9.40
N LEU A 50 7.54 6.48 8.49
CA LEU A 50 7.78 6.39 7.04
C LEU A 50 8.90 7.33 6.57
N LEU A 51 9.00 8.54 7.13
CA LEU A 51 10.11 9.46 6.90
C LEU A 51 11.42 8.91 7.45
N SER A 52 11.43 8.46 8.70
CA SER A 52 12.65 8.00 9.41
C SER A 52 13.27 6.76 8.74
N CYS A 53 12.45 5.83 8.27
CA CYS A 53 12.93 4.64 7.55
C CYS A 53 13.07 4.86 6.03
N LYS A 54 12.92 6.10 5.55
CA LYS A 54 13.12 6.49 4.14
C LYS A 54 12.22 5.77 3.14
N VAL A 55 10.99 5.48 3.52
CA VAL A 55 9.95 5.07 2.59
C VAL A 55 9.52 6.25 1.74
N ILE A 56 9.41 7.41 2.38
CA ILE A 56 9.13 8.70 1.78
C ILE A 56 10.15 9.73 2.28
N VAL A 57 10.32 10.83 1.55
CA VAL A 57 11.09 11.99 1.99
C VAL A 57 10.22 13.24 2.14
N SER A 58 9.01 13.21 1.59
CA SER A 58 8.05 14.31 1.70
C SER A 58 6.60 13.80 1.54
N LYS A 59 5.62 14.69 1.78
CA LYS A 59 4.18 14.37 1.57
C LYS A 59 3.86 14.03 0.10
N GLU A 60 4.57 14.63 -0.85
CA GLU A 60 4.40 14.40 -2.28
C GLU A 60 4.71 12.96 -2.69
N ASP A 61 5.63 12.30 -1.99
CA ASP A 61 5.96 10.89 -2.24
C ASP A 61 4.79 9.95 -1.93
N LEU A 62 3.93 10.32 -1.00
CA LEU A 62 2.68 9.57 -0.75
C LEU A 62 1.83 9.50 -2.03
N LYS A 63 1.69 10.62 -2.74
CA LYS A 63 0.94 10.68 -4.00
C LYS A 63 1.69 9.94 -5.12
N ARG A 64 3.01 10.11 -5.18
CA ARG A 64 3.86 9.48 -6.19
C ARG A 64 3.77 7.96 -6.15
N TYR A 65 3.94 7.38 -4.97
CA TYR A 65 3.94 5.92 -4.79
C TYR A 65 2.52 5.36 -4.66
N GLY A 66 1.59 6.09 -4.04
CA GLY A 66 0.24 5.59 -3.77
C GLY A 66 0.23 4.30 -2.95
N VAL A 67 -0.78 3.46 -3.14
CA VAL A 67 -0.99 2.21 -2.36
C VAL A 67 -1.22 0.96 -3.22
N ALA A 68 -1.05 1.06 -4.54
CA ALA A 68 -1.32 -0.05 -5.45
C ALA A 68 -0.38 -1.25 -5.22
N GLY A 69 0.85 -0.99 -4.71
CA GLY A 69 1.80 -2.05 -4.34
C GLY A 69 1.28 -2.96 -3.23
N TRP A 70 0.61 -2.39 -2.22
CA TRP A 70 -0.05 -3.17 -1.18
C TRP A 70 -1.19 -4.03 -1.73
N ASP A 71 -2.03 -3.47 -2.60
CA ASP A 71 -3.13 -4.21 -3.20
C ASP A 71 -2.61 -5.36 -4.08
N ALA A 72 -1.63 -5.10 -4.95
CA ALA A 72 -1.02 -6.13 -5.80
C ALA A 72 -0.37 -7.25 -4.95
N GLY A 73 0.40 -6.89 -3.93
CA GLY A 73 1.01 -7.85 -3.02
C GLY A 73 -0.02 -8.70 -2.27
N ARG A 74 -1.14 -8.10 -1.83
CA ARG A 74 -2.23 -8.83 -1.19
C ARG A 74 -2.95 -9.77 -2.14
N ILE A 75 -3.18 -9.37 -3.38
CA ILE A 75 -3.80 -10.25 -4.39
C ILE A 75 -2.92 -11.49 -4.56
N CYS A 76 -1.60 -11.32 -4.77
CA CYS A 76 -0.68 -12.45 -4.90
C CYS A 76 -0.67 -13.35 -3.67
N PHE A 77 -0.62 -12.76 -2.47
CA PHE A 77 -0.64 -13.52 -1.22
C PHE A 77 -1.93 -14.33 -1.06
N LEU A 78 -3.08 -13.70 -1.26
CA LEU A 78 -4.39 -14.35 -1.11
C LEU A 78 -4.62 -15.42 -2.18
N ALA A 79 -4.25 -15.16 -3.43
CA ALA A 79 -4.36 -16.14 -4.51
C ALA A 79 -3.59 -17.43 -4.18
N ARG A 80 -2.34 -17.29 -3.72
CA ARG A 80 -1.53 -18.43 -3.29
C ARG A 80 -2.12 -19.16 -2.09
N ALA A 81 -2.47 -18.40 -1.03
CA ALA A 81 -3.04 -19.00 0.18
C ALA A 81 -4.37 -19.75 -0.09
N CYS A 82 -5.25 -19.17 -0.91
CA CYS A 82 -6.50 -19.82 -1.29
C CYS A 82 -6.28 -21.08 -2.15
N CYS A 83 -5.26 -21.06 -3.02
CA CYS A 83 -4.90 -22.24 -3.80
C CYS A 83 -4.31 -23.34 -2.90
N GLU A 84 -3.40 -23.01 -1.98
CA GLU A 84 -2.82 -23.96 -1.02
C GLU A 84 -3.88 -24.58 -0.07
N MET A 85 -4.98 -23.87 0.17
CA MET A 85 -6.12 -24.31 0.97
C MET A 85 -7.23 -24.98 0.15
N ASP A 86 -7.01 -25.24 -1.13
CA ASP A 86 -7.97 -25.83 -2.07
C ASP A 86 -9.29 -25.03 -2.24
N TYR A 87 -9.28 -23.73 -1.94
CA TYR A 87 -10.45 -22.85 -2.16
C TYR A 87 -10.61 -22.41 -3.61
N ILE A 88 -9.51 -22.33 -4.36
CA ILE A 88 -9.47 -22.03 -5.78
C ILE A 88 -8.50 -22.96 -6.51
N SER A 89 -8.71 -23.14 -7.81
CA SER A 89 -7.77 -23.91 -8.64
C SER A 89 -6.45 -23.14 -8.85
N GLU A 90 -5.38 -23.86 -9.20
CA GLU A 90 -4.11 -23.25 -9.59
C GLU A 90 -4.30 -22.29 -10.79
N ALA A 91 -5.14 -22.66 -11.76
CA ALA A 91 -5.44 -21.81 -12.90
C ALA A 91 -6.12 -20.48 -12.49
N ASP A 92 -7.00 -20.51 -11.50
CA ASP A 92 -7.62 -19.30 -10.97
C ASP A 92 -6.62 -18.46 -10.16
N ALA A 93 -5.75 -19.09 -9.38
CA ALA A 93 -4.68 -18.40 -8.67
C ALA A 93 -3.78 -17.61 -9.65
N TRP A 94 -3.37 -18.22 -10.76
CA TRP A 94 -2.59 -17.55 -11.80
C TRP A 94 -3.33 -16.39 -12.43
N ARG A 95 -4.64 -16.50 -12.69
CA ARG A 95 -5.43 -15.36 -13.20
C ARG A 95 -5.40 -14.16 -12.26
N TYR A 96 -5.50 -14.38 -10.94
CA TYR A 96 -5.39 -13.29 -9.95
C TYR A 96 -3.98 -12.71 -9.90
N ILE A 97 -2.95 -13.55 -10.02
CA ILE A 97 -1.55 -13.09 -10.07
C ILE A 97 -1.31 -12.24 -11.33
N ASP A 98 -1.87 -12.62 -12.48
CA ASP A 98 -1.79 -11.81 -13.72
C ASP A 98 -2.45 -10.44 -13.54
N VAL A 99 -3.61 -10.37 -12.87
CA VAL A 99 -4.26 -9.08 -12.52
C VAL A 99 -3.35 -8.24 -11.62
N ALA A 100 -2.68 -8.85 -10.64
CA ALA A 100 -1.75 -8.13 -9.78
C ALA A 100 -0.51 -7.65 -10.54
N TYR A 101 -0.01 -8.45 -11.47
CA TYR A 101 1.09 -8.10 -12.37
C TYR A 101 0.73 -6.86 -13.22
N ASP A 102 -0.41 -6.90 -13.91
CA ASP A 102 -0.88 -5.77 -14.74
C ASP A 102 -1.08 -4.50 -13.91
N MET A 103 -1.65 -4.64 -12.69
CA MET A 103 -1.82 -3.53 -11.75
C MET A 103 -0.47 -2.91 -11.37
N ALA A 104 0.51 -3.74 -11.04
CA ALA A 104 1.83 -3.28 -10.63
C ALA A 104 2.58 -2.61 -11.78
N HIS A 105 2.61 -3.23 -12.98
CA HIS A 105 3.32 -2.70 -14.14
C HIS A 105 2.66 -1.45 -14.74
N SER A 106 1.35 -1.27 -14.56
CA SER A 106 0.68 -0.01 -14.93
C SER A 106 0.94 1.14 -13.96
N ALA A 107 1.25 0.83 -12.70
CA ALA A 107 1.41 1.83 -11.64
C ALA A 107 2.88 2.22 -11.38
N PHE A 108 3.84 1.33 -11.65
CA PHE A 108 5.24 1.51 -11.26
C PHE A 108 6.19 1.23 -12.42
N SER A 109 7.41 1.77 -12.29
CA SER A 109 8.51 1.55 -13.24
C SER A 109 9.69 0.79 -12.63
N SER A 110 9.60 0.38 -11.37
CA SER A 110 10.67 -0.34 -10.67
C SER A 110 10.15 -1.12 -9.47
N TRP A 111 10.90 -2.17 -9.09
CA TRP A 111 10.70 -2.88 -7.82
C TRP A 111 10.76 -1.96 -6.60
N ASN A 112 11.62 -0.92 -6.65
CA ASN A 112 11.70 0.06 -5.57
C ASN A 112 10.38 0.83 -5.41
N ASP A 113 9.79 1.35 -6.48
CA ASP A 113 8.56 2.12 -6.40
C ASP A 113 7.39 1.26 -5.91
N MET A 114 7.30 0.01 -6.39
CA MET A 114 6.34 -0.97 -5.90
C MET A 114 6.53 -1.25 -4.41
N ALA A 115 7.78 -1.42 -3.95
CA ALA A 115 8.09 -1.68 -2.55
C ALA A 115 7.69 -0.52 -1.63
N MET A 116 7.98 0.73 -2.02
CA MET A 116 7.58 1.91 -1.24
C MET A 116 6.04 2.00 -1.17
N SER A 117 5.36 1.78 -2.29
CA SER A 117 3.89 1.73 -2.34
C SER A 117 3.30 0.63 -1.46
N TYR A 118 3.96 -0.53 -1.41
CA TYR A 118 3.55 -1.63 -0.52
C TYR A 118 3.61 -1.22 0.96
N VAL A 119 4.72 -0.60 1.40
CA VAL A 119 4.87 -0.18 2.79
C VAL A 119 3.87 0.92 3.15
N ILE A 120 3.66 1.91 2.26
CA ILE A 120 2.66 2.98 2.47
C ILE A 120 1.26 2.37 2.61
N GLY A 121 0.83 1.50 1.70
CA GLY A 121 -0.50 0.90 1.75
C GLY A 121 -0.69 0.03 3.00
N ARG A 122 0.35 -0.69 3.42
CA ARG A 122 0.36 -1.46 4.65
C ARG A 122 0.23 -0.57 5.89
N SER A 123 0.89 0.59 5.92
CA SER A 123 0.79 1.54 7.03
C SER A 123 -0.62 2.10 7.17
N LEU A 124 -1.29 2.44 6.07
CA LEU A 124 -2.68 2.88 6.09
C LEU A 124 -3.65 1.80 6.60
N TRP A 125 -3.35 0.54 6.30
CA TRP A 125 -4.18 -0.58 6.73
C TRP A 125 -3.98 -0.95 8.20
N GLY A 126 -2.74 -0.99 8.69
CA GLY A 126 -2.38 -1.54 10.00
C GLY A 126 -1.79 -0.53 11.00
N GLY A 127 -1.61 0.73 10.62
CA GLY A 127 -1.03 1.75 11.49
C GLY A 127 0.35 1.33 12.05
N LYS A 128 0.60 1.65 13.30
CA LYS A 128 1.86 1.28 14.00
C LYS A 128 2.07 -0.24 14.13
N SER A 129 0.99 -1.01 14.15
CA SER A 129 1.08 -2.47 14.24
C SER A 129 1.51 -3.14 12.93
N ALA A 130 1.66 -2.37 11.85
CA ALA A 130 2.10 -2.87 10.55
C ALA A 130 3.60 -3.20 10.47
N TYR A 131 4.40 -2.81 11.48
CA TYR A 131 5.86 -3.02 11.49
C TYR A 131 6.53 -2.47 10.22
N ASN A 132 6.26 -1.20 9.89
CA ASN A 132 6.66 -0.57 8.64
C ASN A 132 8.17 -0.56 8.42
N SER A 133 8.96 -0.32 9.48
CA SER A 133 10.42 -0.36 9.44
C SER A 133 10.97 -1.74 9.08
N VAL A 134 10.35 -2.82 9.57
CA VAL A 134 10.72 -4.21 9.23
C VAL A 134 10.38 -4.50 7.76
N MET A 135 9.22 -4.06 7.29
CA MET A 135 8.84 -4.22 5.89
C MET A 135 9.78 -3.47 4.96
N LYS A 136 10.17 -2.24 5.34
CA LYS A 136 11.16 -1.46 4.58
C LYS A 136 12.53 -2.16 4.55
N SER A 137 13.01 -2.67 5.66
CA SER A 137 14.27 -3.43 5.72
C SER A 137 14.21 -4.68 4.83
N THR A 138 13.10 -5.41 4.85
CA THR A 138 12.91 -6.57 3.95
C THR A 138 12.92 -6.16 2.48
N ALA A 139 12.28 -5.04 2.14
CA ALA A 139 12.30 -4.50 0.78
C ALA A 139 13.71 -4.11 0.33
N ASP A 140 14.49 -3.47 1.22
CA ASP A 140 15.89 -3.12 0.93
C ASP A 140 16.76 -4.36 0.71
N GLU A 141 16.56 -5.40 1.49
CA GLU A 141 17.24 -6.68 1.29
C GLU A 141 16.87 -7.30 -0.08
N LEU A 142 15.59 -7.31 -0.45
CA LEU A 142 15.15 -7.79 -1.76
C LEU A 142 15.74 -6.98 -2.92
N LEU A 143 15.93 -5.67 -2.75
CA LEU A 143 16.52 -4.79 -3.75
C LEU A 143 18.04 -4.96 -3.88
N THR A 144 18.73 -5.40 -2.82
CA THR A 144 20.22 -5.36 -2.76
C THR A 144 20.87 -6.73 -2.72
N HIS A 145 20.23 -7.75 -2.12
CA HIS A 145 20.80 -9.08 -1.96
C HIS A 145 21.04 -9.77 -3.32
N GLU A 146 22.27 -10.31 -3.54
CA GLU A 146 22.70 -10.87 -4.82
C GLU A 146 21.81 -11.99 -5.35
N ASN A 147 21.23 -12.81 -4.47
CA ASN A 147 20.35 -13.92 -4.81
C ASN A 147 18.86 -13.54 -4.85
N SER A 148 18.53 -12.27 -4.65
CA SER A 148 17.14 -11.81 -4.68
C SER A 148 16.51 -12.02 -6.06
N PRO A 149 15.25 -12.51 -6.12
CA PRO A 149 14.51 -12.57 -7.38
C PRO A 149 14.31 -11.17 -7.99
N TRP A 150 14.22 -10.10 -7.20
CA TRP A 150 14.08 -8.73 -7.72
C TRP A 150 15.33 -8.22 -8.43
N ARG A 151 16.48 -8.86 -8.21
CA ARG A 151 17.70 -8.58 -8.96
C ARG A 151 17.86 -9.48 -10.20
N LYS A 152 17.25 -10.66 -10.16
CA LYS A 152 17.30 -11.62 -11.28
C LYS A 152 16.29 -11.27 -12.37
N TYR A 153 15.13 -10.75 -11.98
CA TYR A 153 14.05 -10.37 -12.89
C TYR A 153 13.97 -8.85 -12.96
N VAL A 154 14.22 -8.32 -14.15
CA VAL A 154 14.06 -6.89 -14.44
C VAL A 154 12.58 -6.54 -14.33
N TRP A 155 12.31 -5.34 -13.86
CA TRP A 155 10.94 -4.82 -13.77
C TRP A 155 10.28 -4.76 -15.13
#